data_dc3021c98979dfe02f39efecc29fc995
#
_entry.id   dc3021c98979dfe02f39efecc29fc995
#
_cell.length_a   1.000
_cell.length_b   1.000
_cell.length_c   1.000
_cell.angle_alpha   90.00
_cell.angle_beta   90.00
_cell.angle_gamma   90.00
#
_symmetry.space_group_name_H-M   'P 1'
#
loop_
_entity.id
_entity.type
_entity.pdbx_description
1 polymer ?
#
loop_
_entity_poly.entity_id
_entity_poly.type
_entity_poly.pdbx_seq_one_letter_code
_entity_poly.pdbx_strand_id
1 'polypeptide(L)'
;MWRAVAASGEILPVGALLGVMTQSEISDDEIDSFVTEFQENFVPEEVSEEDQGIELQYVEIDGMKLSYVKQGDGEQVAVLLHGFGGDLNNWLFNQSVLAEKRTVYAFDLPGHGSSTKRIGDSSLESIAEALYQAIRTLQVDGADWVGHSMGGALVLQIANAHPDCVNSMTLIGSAGLGDEINVPYLEGFVNSQSRRELKPHVEQLFNDTSLVNRQLLEDLLKFKRIDGVKDVLNDVLSGFVSDGKQAARWTEVVEKDNSRVLVIWGAEDKILPAQHARNLPGHIETHILDSYGHMVQMEAASEVNQLIVDFWSS
;
A
#
# COMPACT_ATOMS: atom_id res chain seq x y z
N MET A 1 -19.80 -15.13 -36.16
CA MET A 1 -21.08 -14.76 -35.51
C MET A 1 -20.84 -14.50 -34.02
N TRP A 2 -21.62 -13.61 -33.45
CA TRP A 2 -21.58 -13.34 -32.00
C TRP A 2 -23.01 -13.37 -31.44
N ARG A 3 -23.23 -14.10 -30.33
CA ARG A 3 -24.50 -14.12 -29.60
C ARG A 3 -24.25 -13.95 -28.12
N ALA A 4 -24.84 -12.90 -27.50
CA ALA A 4 -24.82 -12.72 -26.07
C ALA A 4 -25.74 -13.76 -25.38
N VAL A 5 -25.29 -14.33 -24.28
CA VAL A 5 -26.05 -15.26 -23.45
C VAL A 5 -26.47 -14.56 -22.15
N ALA A 6 -25.56 -13.74 -21.58
CA ALA A 6 -25.85 -12.93 -20.40
C ALA A 6 -26.52 -11.60 -20.76
N ALA A 7 -27.43 -11.13 -19.92
CA ALA A 7 -28.02 -9.81 -20.06
C ALA A 7 -27.05 -8.70 -19.58
N SER A 8 -27.19 -7.49 -20.16
CA SER A 8 -26.40 -6.34 -19.71
C SER A 8 -26.75 -5.96 -18.27
N GLY A 9 -25.75 -5.91 -17.39
CA GLY A 9 -25.94 -5.60 -15.96
C GLY A 9 -26.29 -6.79 -15.08
N GLU A 10 -26.37 -7.99 -15.63
CA GLU A 10 -26.56 -9.22 -14.87
C GLU A 10 -25.31 -9.61 -14.11
N ILE A 11 -25.45 -9.97 -12.82
CA ILE A 11 -24.35 -10.46 -11.98
C ILE A 11 -24.36 -11.98 -12.08
N LEU A 12 -23.31 -12.52 -12.64
CA LEU A 12 -23.12 -13.95 -12.84
C LEU A 12 -21.92 -14.47 -12.05
N PRO A 13 -21.94 -15.75 -11.63
CA PRO A 13 -20.78 -16.36 -10.97
C PRO A 13 -19.57 -16.44 -11.93
N VAL A 14 -18.37 -16.50 -11.35
CA VAL A 14 -17.12 -16.66 -12.10
C VAL A 14 -17.19 -17.95 -12.94
N GLY A 15 -16.77 -17.86 -14.21
CA GLY A 15 -16.82 -18.98 -15.17
C GLY A 15 -18.15 -19.13 -15.91
N ALA A 16 -19.19 -18.32 -15.60
CA ALA A 16 -20.47 -18.36 -16.33
C ALA A 16 -20.31 -17.93 -17.80
N LEU A 17 -21.12 -18.51 -18.67
CA LEU A 17 -21.11 -18.24 -20.11
C LEU A 17 -21.69 -16.84 -20.40
N LEU A 18 -20.85 -15.90 -20.84
CA LEU A 18 -21.29 -14.55 -21.20
C LEU A 18 -21.81 -14.43 -22.62
N GLY A 19 -21.31 -15.28 -23.52
CA GLY A 19 -21.69 -15.29 -24.91
C GLY A 19 -20.94 -16.34 -25.73
N VAL A 20 -21.40 -16.59 -26.95
CA VAL A 20 -20.78 -17.51 -27.88
C VAL A 20 -20.24 -16.76 -29.09
N MET A 21 -18.98 -17.01 -29.45
CA MET A 21 -18.34 -16.44 -30.63
C MET A 21 -17.84 -17.58 -31.53
N THR A 22 -18.15 -17.53 -32.83
CA THR A 22 -17.73 -18.51 -33.82
C THR A 22 -17.12 -17.85 -35.05
N GLN A 23 -16.10 -18.51 -35.62
CA GLN A 23 -15.45 -18.10 -36.87
C GLN A 23 -16.14 -18.68 -38.10
N SER A 24 -16.95 -19.75 -37.95
CA SER A 24 -17.73 -20.36 -38.99
C SER A 24 -19.21 -20.07 -38.85
N GLU A 25 -19.98 -20.19 -39.95
CA GLU A 25 -21.43 -20.18 -39.90
C GLU A 25 -21.90 -21.48 -39.23
N ILE A 26 -22.58 -21.36 -38.10
CA ILE A 26 -23.29 -22.45 -37.42
C ILE A 26 -24.74 -22.03 -37.22
N SER A 27 -25.63 -23.01 -37.10
CA SER A 27 -27.06 -22.76 -36.93
C SER A 27 -27.37 -22.21 -35.50
N ASP A 28 -28.48 -21.51 -35.38
CA ASP A 28 -28.96 -21.05 -34.05
C ASP A 28 -29.25 -22.24 -33.13
N ASP A 29 -29.78 -23.36 -33.68
CA ASP A 29 -30.05 -24.58 -32.91
C ASP A 29 -28.77 -25.21 -32.33
N GLU A 30 -27.64 -25.14 -33.04
CA GLU A 30 -26.35 -25.61 -32.53
C GLU A 30 -25.81 -24.70 -31.42
N ILE A 31 -26.02 -23.38 -31.55
CA ILE A 31 -25.68 -22.43 -30.47
C ILE A 31 -26.55 -22.67 -29.24
N ASP A 32 -27.86 -22.87 -29.42
CA ASP A 32 -28.80 -23.11 -28.31
C ASP A 32 -28.47 -24.45 -27.61
N SER A 33 -28.10 -25.45 -28.34
CA SER A 33 -27.68 -26.75 -27.79
C SER A 33 -26.40 -26.59 -26.94
N PHE A 34 -25.41 -25.87 -27.46
CA PHE A 34 -24.16 -25.59 -26.73
C PHE A 34 -24.42 -24.81 -25.47
N VAL A 35 -25.26 -23.77 -25.53
CA VAL A 35 -25.59 -22.92 -24.36
C VAL A 35 -26.29 -23.76 -23.29
N THR A 36 -27.24 -24.60 -23.70
CA THR A 36 -27.98 -25.50 -22.79
C THR A 36 -27.05 -26.53 -22.15
N GLU A 37 -26.20 -27.19 -22.93
CA GLU A 37 -25.23 -28.17 -22.43
C GLU A 37 -24.24 -27.53 -21.47
N PHE A 38 -23.75 -26.31 -21.78
CA PHE A 38 -22.87 -25.54 -20.86
C PHE A 38 -23.58 -25.20 -19.55
N GLN A 39 -24.81 -24.71 -19.63
CA GLN A 39 -25.57 -24.31 -18.41
C GLN A 39 -25.94 -25.51 -17.54
N GLU A 40 -26.25 -26.67 -18.14
CA GLU A 40 -26.54 -27.93 -17.42
C GLU A 40 -25.32 -28.51 -16.70
N ASN A 41 -24.14 -28.33 -17.30
CA ASN A 41 -22.88 -28.84 -16.75
C ASN A 41 -22.10 -27.81 -15.96
N PHE A 42 -22.52 -26.54 -15.99
CA PHE A 42 -21.85 -25.46 -15.25
C PHE A 42 -22.14 -25.60 -13.75
N VAL A 43 -21.14 -26.02 -13.03
CA VAL A 43 -21.14 -25.95 -11.57
C VAL A 43 -20.39 -24.67 -11.21
N PRO A 44 -21.05 -23.64 -10.65
CA PRO A 44 -20.31 -22.51 -10.12
C PRO A 44 -19.24 -23.04 -9.15
N GLU A 45 -17.99 -22.59 -9.31
CA GLU A 45 -17.03 -22.77 -8.21
C GLU A 45 -17.70 -22.18 -6.97
N GLU A 46 -18.00 -23.01 -5.97
CA GLU A 46 -18.29 -22.50 -4.66
C GLU A 46 -17.06 -21.69 -4.27
N VAL A 47 -17.25 -20.34 -4.21
CA VAL A 47 -16.26 -19.45 -3.62
C VAL A 47 -16.07 -20.01 -2.20
N SER A 48 -14.98 -20.71 -1.97
CA SER A 48 -14.64 -21.19 -0.64
C SER A 48 -14.65 -19.97 0.29
N GLU A 49 -14.99 -20.13 1.57
CA GLU A 49 -14.90 -19.02 2.53
C GLU A 49 -13.50 -18.39 2.57
N GLU A 50 -12.49 -19.08 2.04
CA GLU A 50 -11.11 -18.60 1.82
C GLU A 50 -10.99 -17.64 0.62
N ASP A 51 -11.92 -17.64 -0.33
CA ASP A 51 -12.03 -16.72 -1.48
C ASP A 51 -12.98 -15.53 -1.22
N GLN A 52 -13.39 -15.28 0.01
CA GLN A 52 -13.98 -14.00 0.39
C GLN A 52 -12.91 -12.94 0.14
N GLY A 53 -13.07 -12.22 -0.96
CA GLY A 53 -12.18 -11.15 -1.39
C GLY A 53 -11.89 -10.27 -0.19
N ILE A 54 -10.66 -9.87 -0.01
CA ILE A 54 -10.17 -9.04 1.09
C ILE A 54 -11.16 -7.90 1.33
N GLU A 55 -11.92 -7.98 2.43
CA GLU A 55 -13.00 -7.05 2.71
C GLU A 55 -12.42 -5.71 3.21
N LEU A 56 -12.73 -4.64 2.50
CA LEU A 56 -12.38 -3.29 2.92
C LEU A 56 -13.24 -2.90 4.13
N GLN A 57 -12.60 -2.68 5.26
CA GLN A 57 -13.21 -2.29 6.52
C GLN A 57 -12.92 -0.82 6.85
N TYR A 58 -13.60 -0.29 7.84
CA TYR A 58 -13.45 1.12 8.22
C TYR A 58 -13.50 1.29 9.74
N VAL A 59 -12.67 2.21 10.22
CA VAL A 59 -12.72 2.72 11.60
C VAL A 59 -12.92 4.23 11.55
N GLU A 60 -13.74 4.76 12.48
CA GLU A 60 -14.05 6.19 12.55
C GLU A 60 -13.32 6.82 13.73
N ILE A 61 -12.55 7.89 13.47
CA ILE A 61 -11.77 8.64 14.45
C ILE A 61 -12.04 10.13 14.24
N ASP A 62 -12.63 10.79 15.21
CA ASP A 62 -12.91 12.23 15.21
C ASP A 62 -13.59 12.73 13.93
N GLY A 63 -14.54 11.95 13.41
CA GLY A 63 -15.27 12.24 12.17
C GLY A 63 -14.49 11.92 10.88
N MET A 64 -13.27 11.40 10.97
CA MET A 64 -12.55 10.81 9.84
C MET A 64 -12.83 9.32 9.77
N LYS A 65 -13.10 8.83 8.57
CA LYS A 65 -13.27 7.40 8.26
C LYS A 65 -11.98 6.89 7.63
N LEU A 66 -11.28 6.00 8.33
CA LEU A 66 -10.07 5.36 7.84
C LEU A 66 -10.40 3.97 7.34
N SER A 67 -10.01 3.69 6.10
CA SER A 67 -10.15 2.36 5.49
C SER A 67 -8.95 1.48 5.81
N TYR A 68 -9.22 0.21 6.00
CA TYR A 68 -8.17 -0.79 6.21
C TYR A 68 -8.62 -2.16 5.73
N VAL A 69 -7.64 -3.02 5.52
CA VAL A 69 -7.85 -4.44 5.29
C VAL A 69 -7.20 -5.21 6.42
N LYS A 70 -7.94 -6.16 6.98
CA LYS A 70 -7.45 -7.08 8.00
C LYS A 70 -7.27 -8.47 7.41
N GLN A 71 -6.12 -9.09 7.64
CA GLN A 71 -5.84 -10.49 7.28
C GLN A 71 -5.19 -11.23 8.44
N GLY A 72 -5.43 -12.55 8.51
CA GLY A 72 -4.90 -13.41 9.57
C GLY A 72 -5.62 -13.26 10.90
N ASP A 73 -5.30 -14.17 11.82
CA ASP A 73 -5.93 -14.32 13.14
C ASP A 73 -4.90 -14.59 14.25
N GLY A 74 -3.61 -14.38 13.98
CA GLY A 74 -2.55 -14.55 14.96
C GLY A 74 -2.66 -13.56 16.13
N GLU A 75 -2.18 -13.96 17.32
CA GLU A 75 -2.24 -13.13 18.53
C GLU A 75 -1.40 -11.83 18.40
N GLN A 76 -0.28 -11.91 17.70
CA GLN A 76 0.57 -10.75 17.46
C GLN A 76 0.01 -9.93 16.29
N VAL A 77 0.06 -8.61 16.44
CA VAL A 77 -0.51 -7.68 15.46
C VAL A 77 0.61 -6.96 14.70
N ALA A 78 0.43 -6.82 13.40
CA ALA A 78 1.24 -5.93 12.56
C ALA A 78 0.37 -4.89 11.86
N VAL A 79 0.93 -3.68 11.69
CA VAL A 79 0.27 -2.55 11.02
C VAL A 79 1.14 -2.09 9.86
N LEU A 80 0.57 -2.03 8.65
CA LEU A 80 1.27 -1.65 7.41
C LEU A 80 0.81 -0.27 6.96
N LEU A 81 1.77 0.66 6.80
CA LEU A 81 1.53 2.05 6.39
C LEU A 81 2.26 2.35 5.07
N HIS A 82 1.51 2.70 4.03
CA HIS A 82 2.04 3.03 2.71
C HIS A 82 2.66 4.44 2.64
N GLY A 83 3.29 4.77 1.51
CA GLY A 83 3.91 6.07 1.26
C GLY A 83 2.97 7.12 0.67
N PHE A 84 3.50 8.33 0.44
CA PHE A 84 2.81 9.46 -0.17
C PHE A 84 2.23 9.10 -1.53
N GLY A 85 0.95 9.40 -1.75
CA GLY A 85 0.24 9.13 -3.00
C GLY A 85 -0.07 7.65 -3.27
N GLY A 86 0.26 6.74 -2.33
CA GLY A 86 -0.06 5.32 -2.38
C GLY A 86 -1.43 4.99 -1.78
N ASP A 87 -1.67 3.71 -1.61
CA ASP A 87 -2.81 3.12 -0.91
C ASP A 87 -2.43 1.75 -0.32
N LEU A 88 -3.37 1.08 0.35
CA LEU A 88 -3.16 -0.23 0.97
C LEU A 88 -2.73 -1.33 -0.03
N ASN A 89 -3.00 -1.17 -1.35
CA ASN A 89 -2.56 -2.13 -2.36
C ASN A 89 -1.03 -2.10 -2.57
N ASN A 90 -0.31 -1.12 -2.03
CA ASN A 90 1.15 -1.16 -2.00
C ASN A 90 1.70 -2.38 -1.22
N TRP A 91 0.84 -3.03 -0.42
CA TRP A 91 1.14 -4.22 0.36
C TRP A 91 0.59 -5.53 -0.23
N LEU A 92 0.06 -5.50 -1.46
CA LEU A 92 -0.58 -6.64 -2.12
C LEU A 92 0.28 -7.92 -2.12
N PHE A 93 1.61 -7.78 -2.28
CA PHE A 93 2.55 -8.90 -2.31
C PHE A 93 3.14 -9.26 -0.94
N ASN A 94 2.74 -8.54 0.11
CA ASN A 94 3.31 -8.70 1.44
C ASN A 94 2.27 -9.18 2.46
N GLN A 95 1.08 -8.58 2.44
CA GLN A 95 0.11 -8.73 3.52
C GLN A 95 -0.27 -10.18 3.79
N SER A 96 -0.56 -10.99 2.78
CA SER A 96 -0.96 -12.40 2.96
C SER A 96 0.15 -13.25 3.58
N VAL A 97 1.40 -13.06 3.16
CA VAL A 97 2.56 -13.77 3.72
C VAL A 97 2.80 -13.35 5.17
N LEU A 98 2.74 -12.05 5.45
CA LEU A 98 2.91 -11.52 6.80
C LEU A 98 1.76 -11.95 7.74
N ALA A 99 0.59 -12.25 7.18
CA ALA A 99 -0.60 -12.67 7.92
C ALA A 99 -0.65 -14.17 8.23
N GLU A 100 0.29 -14.99 7.75
CA GLU A 100 0.30 -16.44 8.03
C GLU A 100 0.34 -16.78 9.53
N LYS A 101 0.95 -15.92 10.35
CA LYS A 101 1.10 -16.14 11.81
C LYS A 101 0.69 -14.92 12.65
N ARG A 102 0.19 -13.87 12.02
CA ARG A 102 -0.15 -12.60 12.68
C ARG A 102 -1.51 -12.10 12.24
N THR A 103 -2.09 -11.21 13.01
CA THR A 103 -3.16 -10.34 12.53
C THR A 103 -2.53 -9.11 11.90
N VAL A 104 -2.75 -8.88 10.61
CA VAL A 104 -2.14 -7.79 9.84
C VAL A 104 -3.21 -6.81 9.39
N TYR A 105 -3.02 -5.54 9.74
CA TYR A 105 -3.84 -4.41 9.29
C TYR A 105 -3.04 -3.58 8.27
N ALA A 106 -3.53 -3.46 7.04
CA ALA A 106 -3.01 -2.49 6.06
C ALA A 106 -3.99 -1.33 5.96
N PHE A 107 -3.54 -0.11 6.26
CA PHE A 107 -4.38 1.09 6.24
C PHE A 107 -4.19 1.90 4.96
N ASP A 108 -5.29 2.50 4.48
CA ASP A 108 -5.20 3.72 3.69
C ASP A 108 -4.99 4.91 4.62
N LEU A 109 -3.92 5.65 4.43
CA LEU A 109 -3.63 6.84 5.24
C LEU A 109 -4.74 7.90 5.10
N PRO A 110 -4.94 8.78 6.10
CA PRO A 110 -5.76 9.97 5.93
C PRO A 110 -5.43 10.71 4.63
N GLY A 111 -6.44 11.06 3.85
CA GLY A 111 -6.26 11.68 2.53
C GLY A 111 -6.05 10.72 1.37
N HIS A 112 -5.77 9.44 1.61
CA HIS A 112 -5.39 8.44 0.61
C HIS A 112 -6.45 7.33 0.43
N GLY A 113 -6.27 6.51 -0.63
CA GLY A 113 -7.07 5.31 -0.89
C GLY A 113 -8.59 5.54 -0.75
N SER A 114 -9.24 4.76 0.11
CA SER A 114 -10.66 4.88 0.45
C SER A 114 -10.91 5.64 1.77
N SER A 115 -9.87 6.12 2.45
CA SER A 115 -9.97 6.97 3.64
C SER A 115 -10.49 8.37 3.31
N THR A 116 -10.98 9.09 4.33
CA THR A 116 -11.45 10.47 4.23
C THR A 116 -10.42 11.37 3.55
N LYS A 117 -10.86 12.14 2.53
CA LYS A 117 -9.98 13.02 1.71
C LYS A 117 -9.82 14.41 2.29
N ARG A 118 -10.80 14.91 3.01
CA ARG A 118 -10.74 16.22 3.66
C ARG A 118 -10.38 16.03 5.10
N ILE A 119 -9.13 16.27 5.46
CA ILE A 119 -8.59 16.19 6.81
C ILE A 119 -8.28 17.61 7.28
N GLY A 120 -8.52 17.89 8.56
CA GLY A 120 -8.35 19.25 9.11
C GLY A 120 -6.89 19.66 9.19
N ASP A 121 -6.08 18.87 9.88
CA ASP A 121 -4.63 19.04 9.98
C ASP A 121 -3.93 17.91 9.24
N SER A 122 -3.12 18.26 8.25
CA SER A 122 -2.38 17.33 7.37
C SER A 122 -0.93 17.15 7.79
N SER A 123 -0.57 17.61 9.00
CA SER A 123 0.77 17.38 9.57
C SER A 123 1.02 15.87 9.80
N LEU A 124 2.27 15.46 9.75
CA LEU A 124 2.63 14.06 10.06
C LEU A 124 2.24 13.67 11.48
N GLU A 125 2.32 14.61 12.42
CA GLU A 125 1.90 14.44 13.80
C GLU A 125 0.41 14.11 13.90
N SER A 126 -0.44 14.87 13.22
CA SER A 126 -1.90 14.66 13.23
C SER A 126 -2.30 13.35 12.53
N ILE A 127 -1.65 13.03 11.41
CA ILE A 127 -1.87 11.76 10.70
C ILE A 127 -1.43 10.57 11.55
N ALA A 128 -0.28 10.65 12.22
CA ALA A 128 0.24 9.61 13.09
C ALA A 128 -0.68 9.39 14.31
N GLU A 129 -1.17 10.48 14.91
CA GLU A 129 -2.11 10.40 16.03
C GLU A 129 -3.44 9.72 15.59
N ALA A 130 -3.98 10.07 14.43
CA ALA A 130 -5.19 9.44 13.91
C ALA A 130 -5.01 7.93 13.69
N LEU A 131 -3.86 7.48 13.19
CA LEU A 131 -3.53 6.07 13.01
C LEU A 131 -3.37 5.34 14.35
N TYR A 132 -2.71 5.98 15.32
CA TYR A 132 -2.62 5.46 16.69
C TYR A 132 -4.01 5.29 17.31
N GLN A 133 -4.88 6.29 17.21
CA GLN A 133 -6.26 6.21 17.72
C GLN A 133 -7.09 5.14 17.00
N ALA A 134 -6.85 4.94 15.69
CA ALA A 134 -7.51 3.90 14.91
C ALA A 134 -7.16 2.51 15.46
N ILE A 135 -5.89 2.23 15.69
CA ILE A 135 -5.43 0.95 16.25
C ILE A 135 -5.95 0.75 17.68
N ARG A 136 -5.97 1.80 18.50
CA ARG A 136 -6.56 1.76 19.86
C ARG A 136 -8.07 1.45 19.83
N THR A 137 -8.79 2.05 18.86
CA THR A 137 -10.24 1.80 18.66
C THR A 137 -10.50 0.35 18.23
N LEU A 138 -9.58 -0.25 17.49
CA LEU A 138 -9.61 -1.68 17.12
C LEU A 138 -9.14 -2.60 18.26
N GLN A 139 -8.93 -2.06 19.47
CA GLN A 139 -8.53 -2.78 20.68
C GLN A 139 -7.15 -3.46 20.59
N VAL A 140 -6.24 -2.86 19.85
CA VAL A 140 -4.84 -3.29 19.74
C VAL A 140 -4.00 -2.45 20.71
N ASP A 141 -3.36 -3.11 21.66
CA ASP A 141 -2.53 -2.44 22.69
C ASP A 141 -1.10 -2.19 22.21
N GLY A 142 -0.54 -3.12 21.43
CA GLY A 142 0.79 -3.00 20.85
C GLY A 142 0.88 -3.74 19.53
N ALA A 143 1.68 -3.22 18.60
CA ALA A 143 1.84 -3.78 17.26
C ALA A 143 3.30 -3.69 16.76
N ASP A 144 3.62 -4.55 15.80
CA ASP A 144 4.80 -4.41 14.95
C ASP A 144 4.42 -3.47 13.79
N TRP A 145 5.05 -2.30 13.72
CA TRP A 145 4.73 -1.28 12.74
C TRP A 145 5.65 -1.36 11.54
N VAL A 146 5.08 -1.45 10.36
CA VAL A 146 5.80 -1.49 9.08
C VAL A 146 5.43 -0.26 8.27
N GLY A 147 6.39 0.57 7.94
CA GLY A 147 6.14 1.80 7.20
C GLY A 147 7.03 1.92 5.96
N HIS A 148 6.41 2.20 4.82
CA HIS A 148 7.11 2.52 3.58
C HIS A 148 7.15 4.02 3.35
N SER A 149 8.31 4.60 3.05
CA SER A 149 8.47 6.00 2.67
C SER A 149 7.88 6.95 3.73
N MET A 150 6.89 7.78 3.41
CA MET A 150 6.16 8.62 4.37
C MET A 150 5.52 7.78 5.50
N GLY A 151 5.04 6.56 5.19
CA GLY A 151 4.55 5.63 6.21
C GLY A 151 5.60 5.27 7.26
N GLY A 152 6.88 5.21 6.87
CA GLY A 152 7.98 5.03 7.81
C GLY A 152 8.18 6.24 8.73
N ALA A 153 8.07 7.47 8.22
CA ALA A 153 8.07 8.68 9.06
C ALA A 153 6.90 8.69 10.05
N LEU A 154 5.72 8.21 9.65
CA LEU A 154 4.57 8.06 10.53
C LEU A 154 4.83 7.02 11.63
N VAL A 155 5.46 5.88 11.30
CA VAL A 155 5.88 4.89 12.31
C VAL A 155 6.85 5.50 13.32
N LEU A 156 7.84 6.26 12.85
CA LEU A 156 8.78 6.96 13.73
C LEU A 156 8.09 7.98 14.64
N GLN A 157 7.13 8.72 14.11
CA GLN A 157 6.33 9.67 14.87
C GLN A 157 5.47 8.98 15.93
N ILE A 158 4.81 7.85 15.58
CA ILE A 158 4.05 7.03 16.53
C ILE A 158 4.98 6.51 17.65
N ALA A 159 6.14 5.96 17.30
CA ALA A 159 7.11 5.44 18.26
C ALA A 159 7.67 6.54 19.18
N ASN A 160 7.78 7.77 18.68
CA ASN A 160 8.20 8.92 19.50
C ASN A 160 7.11 9.36 20.48
N ALA A 161 5.85 9.42 20.03
CA ALA A 161 4.73 9.94 20.84
C ALA A 161 4.12 8.85 21.74
N HIS A 162 4.07 7.60 21.27
CA HIS A 162 3.39 6.47 21.91
C HIS A 162 4.28 5.21 21.93
N PRO A 163 5.46 5.24 22.55
CA PRO A 163 6.42 4.13 22.50
C PRO A 163 5.84 2.82 23.04
N ASP A 164 4.90 2.87 23.98
CA ASP A 164 4.30 1.68 24.62
C ASP A 164 3.40 0.87 23.65
N CYS A 165 2.99 1.45 22.51
CA CYS A 165 2.21 0.74 21.49
C CYS A 165 3.06 0.16 20.36
N VAL A 166 4.39 0.29 20.42
CA VAL A 166 5.32 -0.15 19.37
C VAL A 166 6.17 -1.30 19.87
N ASN A 167 5.86 -2.51 19.41
CA ASN A 167 6.65 -3.71 19.71
C ASN A 167 7.95 -3.74 18.90
N SER A 168 7.84 -3.39 17.61
CA SER A 168 8.99 -3.22 16.72
C SER A 168 8.64 -2.27 15.55
N MET A 169 9.67 -1.80 14.87
CA MET A 169 9.55 -0.97 13.67
C MET A 169 10.26 -1.63 12.49
N THR A 170 9.57 -1.74 11.34
CA THR A 170 10.20 -2.05 10.06
C THR A 170 10.07 -0.83 9.15
N LEU A 171 11.20 -0.27 8.76
CA LEU A 171 11.29 0.97 8.00
C LEU A 171 11.80 0.68 6.59
N ILE A 172 10.92 0.80 5.58
CA ILE A 172 11.20 0.43 4.20
C ILE A 172 11.34 1.69 3.35
N GLY A 173 12.54 1.98 2.80
CA GLY A 173 12.79 3.21 2.06
C GLY A 173 12.25 4.43 2.81
N SER A 174 12.49 4.50 4.11
CA SER A 174 11.75 5.36 5.05
C SER A 174 12.16 6.82 4.97
N ALA A 175 11.19 7.71 4.97
CA ALA A 175 11.43 9.10 5.35
C ALA A 175 11.69 9.22 6.85
N GLY A 176 12.25 10.36 7.27
CA GLY A 176 12.56 10.65 8.67
C GLY A 176 13.95 10.21 9.13
N LEU A 177 14.74 9.56 8.28
CA LEU A 177 16.10 9.09 8.61
C LEU A 177 17.24 9.94 7.99
N GLY A 178 16.91 10.96 7.23
CA GLY A 178 17.86 11.88 6.60
C GLY A 178 17.18 13.15 6.12
N ASP A 179 17.94 14.06 5.52
CA ASP A 179 17.42 15.34 5.03
C ASP A 179 16.92 15.28 3.59
N GLU A 180 17.63 14.51 2.75
CA GLU A 180 17.40 14.53 1.30
C GLU A 180 16.08 13.86 0.93
N ILE A 181 15.38 14.46 -0.04
CA ILE A 181 14.15 13.93 -0.64
C ILE A 181 14.00 14.49 -2.06
N ASN A 182 13.49 13.69 -2.97
CA ASN A 182 13.23 14.09 -4.35
C ASN A 182 11.96 14.95 -4.45
N VAL A 183 12.07 16.25 -4.13
CA VAL A 183 10.95 17.20 -4.22
C VAL A 183 10.37 17.29 -5.63
N PRO A 184 11.17 17.36 -6.73
CA PRO A 184 10.63 17.35 -8.09
C PRO A 184 9.73 16.15 -8.42
N TYR A 185 10.02 14.97 -7.85
CA TYR A 185 9.12 13.82 -7.96
C TYR A 185 7.77 14.09 -7.28
N LEU A 186 7.79 14.54 -6.03
CA LEU A 186 6.58 14.78 -5.23
C LEU A 186 5.67 15.83 -5.90
N GLU A 187 6.22 16.97 -6.27
CA GLU A 187 5.51 18.04 -6.97
C GLU A 187 4.98 17.57 -8.34
N GLY A 188 5.80 16.85 -9.09
CA GLY A 188 5.44 16.30 -10.39
C GLY A 188 4.32 15.29 -10.29
N PHE A 189 4.37 14.40 -9.27
CA PHE A 189 3.28 13.47 -9.00
C PHE A 189 1.97 14.21 -8.72
N VAL A 190 1.97 15.20 -7.80
CA VAL A 190 0.76 15.96 -7.44
C VAL A 190 0.21 16.73 -8.64
N ASN A 191 1.05 17.34 -9.46
CA ASN A 191 0.60 18.26 -10.53
C ASN A 191 0.26 17.56 -11.85
N SER A 192 0.72 16.34 -12.12
CA SER A 192 0.43 15.59 -13.34
C SER A 192 -1.06 15.30 -13.49
N GLN A 193 -1.63 15.56 -14.68
CA GLN A 193 -3.04 15.37 -15.01
C GLN A 193 -3.28 14.35 -16.12
N SER A 194 -2.21 13.90 -16.77
CA SER A 194 -2.26 12.91 -17.86
C SER A 194 -1.23 11.80 -17.64
N ARG A 195 -1.46 10.63 -18.29
CA ARG A 195 -0.50 9.53 -18.27
C ARG A 195 0.89 9.95 -18.75
N ARG A 196 0.94 10.82 -19.77
CA ARG A 196 2.20 11.30 -20.35
C ARG A 196 3.00 12.12 -19.33
N GLU A 197 2.32 12.94 -18.55
CA GLU A 197 2.95 13.75 -17.49
C GLU A 197 3.32 12.90 -16.27
N LEU A 198 2.43 12.00 -15.86
CA LEU A 198 2.61 11.20 -14.63
C LEU A 198 3.70 10.12 -14.77
N LYS A 199 3.79 9.47 -15.95
CA LYS A 199 4.68 8.34 -16.17
C LYS A 199 6.13 8.58 -15.78
N PRO A 200 6.81 9.69 -16.18
CA PRO A 200 8.21 9.93 -15.82
C PRO A 200 8.45 10.09 -14.31
N HIS A 201 7.42 10.46 -13.55
CA HIS A 201 7.50 10.56 -12.10
C HIS A 201 7.34 9.18 -11.46
N VAL A 202 6.34 8.40 -11.88
CA VAL A 202 6.11 7.05 -11.34
C VAL A 202 7.26 6.10 -11.68
N GLU A 203 7.91 6.24 -12.83
CA GLU A 203 9.11 5.47 -13.20
C GLU A 203 10.29 5.68 -12.26
N GLN A 204 10.35 6.78 -11.50
CA GLN A 204 11.40 7.01 -10.50
C GLN A 204 11.22 6.15 -9.24
N LEU A 205 10.02 5.62 -9.01
CA LEU A 205 9.73 4.73 -7.88
C LEU A 205 10.36 3.35 -8.04
N PHE A 206 10.59 2.92 -9.27
CA PHE A 206 11.02 1.57 -9.60
C PHE A 206 12.40 1.60 -10.28
N ASN A 207 13.21 0.58 -10.00
CA ASN A 207 14.39 0.31 -10.82
C ASN A 207 13.98 -0.41 -12.11
N ASP A 208 13.07 -1.40 -12.02
CA ASP A 208 12.43 -1.98 -13.19
C ASP A 208 11.22 -1.15 -13.66
N THR A 209 11.46 -0.23 -14.59
CA THR A 209 10.41 0.64 -15.13
C THR A 209 9.35 -0.09 -15.95
N SER A 210 9.52 -1.38 -16.27
CA SER A 210 8.50 -2.19 -16.96
C SER A 210 7.27 -2.44 -16.08
N LEU A 211 7.42 -2.33 -14.75
CA LEU A 211 6.33 -2.40 -13.78
C LEU A 211 5.36 -1.22 -13.89
N VAL A 212 5.81 -0.10 -14.47
CA VAL A 212 4.96 1.10 -14.68
C VAL A 212 4.10 0.90 -15.93
N ASN A 213 3.10 0.07 -15.78
CA ASN A 213 2.18 -0.25 -16.86
C ASN A 213 1.04 0.79 -17.00
N ARG A 214 0.22 0.62 -18.05
CA ARG A 214 -0.90 1.51 -18.33
C ARG A 214 -1.94 1.51 -17.20
N GLN A 215 -2.22 0.36 -16.62
CA GLN A 215 -3.25 0.20 -15.59
C GLN A 215 -2.87 0.98 -14.33
N LEU A 216 -1.64 0.83 -13.85
CA LEU A 216 -1.12 1.58 -12.71
C LEU A 216 -1.28 3.10 -12.89
N LEU A 217 -0.90 3.62 -14.07
CA LEU A 217 -1.02 5.06 -14.34
C LEU A 217 -2.49 5.52 -14.41
N GLU A 218 -3.39 4.69 -14.94
CA GLU A 218 -4.83 5.01 -14.99
C GLU A 218 -5.44 5.00 -13.58
N ASP A 219 -5.07 4.08 -12.73
CA ASP A 219 -5.58 3.99 -11.36
C ASP A 219 -5.08 5.14 -10.49
N LEU A 220 -3.80 5.49 -10.58
CA LEU A 220 -3.26 6.71 -9.95
C LEU A 220 -3.96 7.98 -10.42
N LEU A 221 -4.25 8.11 -11.73
CA LEU A 221 -4.99 9.27 -12.25
C LEU A 221 -6.46 9.29 -11.80
N LYS A 222 -7.11 8.12 -11.69
CA LYS A 222 -8.48 8.04 -11.12
C LYS A 222 -8.48 8.53 -9.67
N PHE A 223 -7.57 8.04 -8.85
CA PHE A 223 -7.41 8.50 -7.46
C PHE A 223 -7.21 10.02 -7.40
N LYS A 224 -6.28 10.57 -8.16
CA LYS A 224 -5.98 12.01 -8.18
C LYS A 224 -7.14 12.91 -8.63
N ARG A 225 -8.14 12.35 -9.33
CA ARG A 225 -9.35 13.07 -9.76
C ARG A 225 -10.47 13.06 -8.74
N ILE A 226 -10.35 12.29 -7.66
CA ILE A 226 -11.32 12.31 -6.56
C ILE A 226 -11.28 13.69 -5.90
N ASP A 227 -12.47 14.26 -5.64
CA ASP A 227 -12.57 15.58 -5.01
C ASP A 227 -11.84 15.62 -3.66
N GLY A 228 -11.03 16.67 -3.47
CA GLY A 228 -10.21 16.88 -2.29
C GLY A 228 -8.83 16.19 -2.29
N VAL A 229 -8.57 15.21 -3.20
CA VAL A 229 -7.28 14.50 -3.21
C VAL A 229 -6.13 15.42 -3.55
N LYS A 230 -6.26 16.27 -4.57
CA LYS A 230 -5.16 17.18 -4.92
C LYS A 230 -4.84 18.14 -3.80
N ASP A 231 -5.85 18.65 -3.10
CA ASP A 231 -5.68 19.60 -2.02
C ASP A 231 -4.98 18.92 -0.84
N VAL A 232 -5.46 17.76 -0.39
CA VAL A 232 -4.82 17.04 0.73
C VAL A 232 -3.40 16.58 0.41
N LEU A 233 -3.11 16.17 -0.82
CA LEU A 233 -1.74 15.83 -1.21
C LEU A 233 -0.82 17.06 -1.17
N ASN A 234 -1.28 18.25 -1.57
CA ASN A 234 -0.51 19.48 -1.43
C ASN A 234 -0.30 19.86 0.05
N ASP A 235 -1.33 19.73 0.87
CA ASP A 235 -1.26 20.04 2.31
C ASP A 235 -0.28 19.10 3.01
N VAL A 236 -0.36 17.80 2.78
CA VAL A 236 0.59 16.79 3.30
C VAL A 236 2.00 17.08 2.81
N LEU A 237 2.17 17.39 1.51
CA LEU A 237 3.49 17.73 0.97
C LEU A 237 4.09 18.96 1.65
N SER A 238 3.28 19.97 1.93
CA SER A 238 3.71 21.20 2.62
C SER A 238 4.13 20.96 4.08
N GLY A 239 3.55 19.96 4.74
CA GLY A 239 3.95 19.53 6.09
C GLY A 239 5.15 18.59 6.09
N PHE A 240 5.38 17.89 4.98
CA PHE A 240 6.40 16.86 4.85
C PHE A 240 7.74 17.39 4.30
N VAL A 241 7.73 18.48 3.52
CA VAL A 241 8.90 19.09 2.90
C VAL A 241 9.03 20.55 3.30
N SER A 242 10.23 20.97 3.72
CA SER A 242 10.60 22.36 4.02
C SER A 242 11.98 22.67 3.43
N ASP A 243 12.11 23.81 2.75
CA ASP A 243 13.37 24.27 2.15
C ASP A 243 14.07 23.24 1.23
N GLY A 244 13.27 22.47 0.50
CA GLY A 244 13.76 21.43 -0.42
C GLY A 244 14.28 20.16 0.26
N LYS A 245 14.01 19.97 1.54
CA LYS A 245 14.40 18.83 2.37
C LYS A 245 13.20 18.24 3.10
N GLN A 246 13.38 17.08 3.71
CA GLN A 246 12.41 16.56 4.68
C GLN A 246 12.24 17.54 5.85
N ALA A 247 10.99 17.83 6.23
CA ALA A 247 10.68 18.82 7.27
C ALA A 247 11.12 18.39 8.67
N ALA A 248 11.20 17.07 8.91
CA ALA A 248 11.59 16.52 10.20
C ALA A 248 12.43 15.24 10.05
N ARG A 249 13.22 14.95 11.08
CA ARG A 249 13.99 13.72 11.26
C ARG A 249 13.75 13.15 12.64
N TRP A 250 13.74 11.83 12.74
CA TRP A 250 13.53 11.09 13.99
C TRP A 250 14.61 10.01 14.17
N THR A 251 15.86 10.26 13.75
CA THR A 251 16.96 9.31 13.90
C THR A 251 17.16 8.90 15.35
N GLU A 252 16.97 9.82 16.30
CA GLU A 252 17.05 9.55 17.73
C GLU A 252 16.03 8.51 18.23
N VAL A 253 14.93 8.28 17.49
CA VAL A 253 13.93 7.27 17.86
C VAL A 253 14.47 5.85 17.59
N VAL A 254 15.18 5.67 16.48
CA VAL A 254 15.78 4.37 16.13
C VAL A 254 17.09 4.10 16.89
N GLU A 255 17.76 5.15 17.36
CA GLU A 255 19.03 5.06 18.08
C GLU A 255 18.87 4.70 19.58
N LYS A 256 17.64 4.68 20.12
CA LYS A 256 17.40 4.27 21.50
C LYS A 256 17.76 2.80 21.71
N ASP A 257 18.49 2.50 22.78
CA ASP A 257 19.03 1.17 23.08
C ASP A 257 17.98 0.03 23.12
N ASN A 258 16.74 0.36 23.39
CA ASN A 258 15.64 -0.62 23.49
C ASN A 258 14.74 -0.64 22.23
N SER A 259 15.08 0.09 21.17
CA SER A 259 14.29 0.12 19.94
C SER A 259 14.59 -1.12 19.12
N ARG A 260 13.57 -1.92 18.83
CA ARG A 260 13.66 -3.07 17.96
C ARG A 260 13.33 -2.62 16.53
N VAL A 261 14.36 -2.46 15.69
CA VAL A 261 14.24 -1.82 14.38
C VAL A 261 14.89 -2.65 13.28
N LEU A 262 14.13 -2.86 12.20
CA LEU A 262 14.61 -3.39 10.92
C LEU A 262 14.52 -2.28 9.87
N VAL A 263 15.60 -2.05 9.12
CA VAL A 263 15.63 -1.09 7.99
C VAL A 263 15.90 -1.84 6.69
N ILE A 264 15.03 -1.63 5.70
CA ILE A 264 15.17 -2.23 4.36
C ILE A 264 15.15 -1.11 3.32
N TRP A 265 16.07 -1.17 2.34
CA TRP A 265 16.19 -0.13 1.33
C TRP A 265 16.57 -0.68 -0.04
N GLY A 266 16.04 -0.09 -1.11
CA GLY A 266 16.56 -0.33 -2.45
C GLY A 266 17.81 0.51 -2.72
N ALA A 267 18.87 -0.08 -3.22
CA ALA A 267 20.13 0.63 -3.49
C ALA A 267 19.98 1.73 -4.56
N GLU A 268 19.02 1.55 -5.48
CA GLU A 268 18.70 2.44 -6.60
C GLU A 268 17.53 3.38 -6.32
N ASP A 269 17.20 3.61 -5.03
CA ASP A 269 16.13 4.52 -4.63
C ASP A 269 16.43 5.96 -5.08
N LYS A 270 15.57 6.49 -5.96
CA LYS A 270 15.67 7.84 -6.54
C LYS A 270 14.83 8.88 -5.79
N ILE A 271 14.08 8.45 -4.77
CA ILE A 271 13.20 9.32 -3.97
C ILE A 271 13.87 9.68 -2.66
N LEU A 272 14.35 8.69 -1.93
CA LEU A 272 15.07 8.82 -0.67
C LEU A 272 16.39 8.04 -0.78
N PRO A 273 17.54 8.73 -0.74
CA PRO A 273 18.83 8.07 -0.95
C PRO A 273 19.10 6.96 0.07
N ALA A 274 19.55 5.78 -0.40
CA ALA A 274 19.94 4.66 0.46
C ALA A 274 21.08 5.03 1.45
N GLN A 275 21.72 6.17 1.25
CA GLN A 275 22.71 6.73 2.19
C GLN A 275 22.07 6.99 3.58
N HIS A 276 20.77 7.28 3.67
CA HIS A 276 20.08 7.44 4.96
C HIS A 276 20.19 6.16 5.79
N ALA A 277 19.99 5.00 5.18
CA ALA A 277 20.16 3.71 5.85
C ALA A 277 21.63 3.41 6.19
N ARG A 278 22.57 3.74 5.30
CA ARG A 278 24.02 3.52 5.54
C ARG A 278 24.59 4.35 6.69
N ASN A 279 23.94 5.47 7.00
CA ASN A 279 24.39 6.36 8.07
C ASN A 279 23.87 5.96 9.46
N LEU A 280 23.03 4.92 9.55
CA LEU A 280 22.50 4.44 10.83
C LEU A 280 23.57 3.70 11.64
N PRO A 281 23.48 3.71 12.98
CA PRO A 281 24.37 2.96 13.85
C PRO A 281 24.41 1.47 13.51
N GLY A 282 25.58 0.85 13.62
CA GLY A 282 25.81 -0.53 13.20
C GLY A 282 25.09 -1.61 14.02
N HIS A 283 24.41 -1.23 15.10
CA HIS A 283 23.55 -2.15 15.90
C HIS A 283 22.11 -2.25 15.34
N ILE A 284 21.74 -1.36 14.42
CA ILE A 284 20.43 -1.42 13.74
C ILE A 284 20.50 -2.41 12.60
N GLU A 285 19.62 -3.39 12.59
CA GLU A 285 19.52 -4.36 11.50
C GLU A 285 19.12 -3.65 10.21
N THR A 286 20.04 -3.62 9.24
CA THR A 286 19.90 -2.83 8.01
C THR A 286 20.24 -3.67 6.78
N HIS A 287 19.31 -3.75 5.83
CA HIS A 287 19.46 -4.45 4.56
C HIS A 287 19.28 -3.45 3.40
N ILE A 288 20.29 -3.34 2.55
CA ILE A 288 20.24 -2.54 1.32
C ILE A 288 20.31 -3.51 0.16
N LEU A 289 19.20 -3.62 -0.56
CA LEU A 289 19.02 -4.59 -1.63
C LEU A 289 19.43 -4.01 -2.97
N ASP A 290 20.42 -4.62 -3.62
CA ASP A 290 20.95 -4.17 -4.90
C ASP A 290 19.91 -4.34 -6.02
N SER A 291 19.92 -3.42 -6.99
CA SER A 291 19.08 -3.45 -8.19
C SER A 291 17.57 -3.21 -7.93
N TYR A 292 17.18 -2.64 -6.79
CA TYR A 292 15.81 -2.26 -6.49
C TYR A 292 15.68 -0.76 -6.20
N GLY A 293 14.52 -0.21 -6.55
CA GLY A 293 14.20 1.21 -6.38
C GLY A 293 13.52 1.52 -5.04
N HIS A 294 12.69 2.57 -5.05
CA HIS A 294 11.96 3.03 -3.87
C HIS A 294 10.86 2.05 -3.42
N MET A 295 10.20 1.37 -4.37
CA MET A 295 9.13 0.40 -4.08
C MET A 295 9.69 -1.01 -3.81
N VAL A 296 10.74 -1.11 -3.00
CA VAL A 296 11.47 -2.36 -2.76
C VAL A 296 10.57 -3.47 -2.20
N GLN A 297 9.54 -3.15 -1.42
CA GLN A 297 8.54 -4.13 -0.93
C GLN A 297 7.67 -4.73 -2.05
N MET A 298 7.63 -4.10 -3.22
CA MET A 298 6.96 -4.63 -4.40
C MET A 298 7.95 -5.31 -5.37
N GLU A 299 9.11 -4.67 -5.62
CA GLU A 299 10.12 -5.18 -6.56
C GLU A 299 10.82 -6.44 -6.03
N ALA A 300 11.07 -6.51 -4.72
CA ALA A 300 11.73 -7.61 -4.00
C ALA A 300 10.82 -8.26 -2.95
N ALA A 301 9.51 -8.39 -3.23
CA ALA A 301 8.51 -8.77 -2.24
C ALA A 301 8.88 -10.03 -1.44
N SER A 302 9.35 -11.09 -2.09
CA SER A 302 9.72 -12.34 -1.42
C SER A 302 10.88 -12.14 -0.44
N GLU A 303 11.91 -11.38 -0.81
CA GLU A 303 13.07 -11.10 0.03
C GLU A 303 12.68 -10.20 1.20
N VAL A 304 11.92 -9.13 0.94
CA VAL A 304 11.41 -8.22 1.97
C VAL A 304 10.52 -8.97 2.98
N ASN A 305 9.61 -9.83 2.52
CA ASN A 305 8.76 -10.63 3.38
C ASN A 305 9.59 -11.55 4.27
N GLN A 306 10.61 -12.22 3.73
CA GLN A 306 11.48 -13.10 4.50
C GLN A 306 12.24 -12.32 5.58
N LEU A 307 12.82 -11.16 5.24
CA LEU A 307 13.52 -10.31 6.21
C LEU A 307 12.60 -9.88 7.36
N ILE A 308 11.36 -9.48 7.06
CA ILE A 308 10.39 -9.09 8.08
C ILE A 308 10.01 -10.26 8.96
N VAL A 309 9.73 -11.44 8.40
CA VAL A 309 9.35 -12.65 9.16
C VAL A 309 10.50 -13.13 10.05
N ASP A 310 11.74 -13.11 9.55
CA ASP A 310 12.92 -13.48 10.32
C ASP A 310 13.16 -12.51 11.48
N PHE A 311 13.07 -11.22 11.22
CA PHE A 311 13.18 -10.18 12.25
C PHE A 311 12.10 -10.31 13.33
N TRP A 312 10.88 -10.64 12.97
CA TRP A 312 9.81 -10.86 13.95
C TRP A 312 9.97 -12.14 14.77
N SER A 313 10.77 -13.10 14.29
CA SER A 313 10.99 -14.39 14.94
C SER A 313 12.22 -14.39 15.85
N SER A 314 13.09 -13.38 15.72
CA SER A 314 14.28 -13.16 16.57
C SER A 314 13.90 -12.44 17.87
#